data_6a4f8967fc110c03bc62f86d13b3ffcd
#
_entry.id   6a4f8967fc110c03bc62f86d13b3ffcd
#
_cell.length_a   1.000
_cell.length_b   1.000
_cell.length_c   1.000
_cell.angle_alpha   90.00
_cell.angle_beta   90.00
_cell.angle_gamma   90.00
#
_symmetry.space_group_name_H-M   'P 1'
#
loop_
_entity.id
_entity.type
_entity.pdbx_description
1 polymer ?
#
loop_
_entity_poly.entity_id
_entity_poly.type
_entity_poly.pdbx_seq_one_letter_code
_entity_poly.pdbx_strand_id
1 'polypeptide(L)'
;MSQHKEIGLVWFRTDLRVVDNTALYEAVKHCDQVIAVYVSTPMQWHEHHVAPIQVDLIRRRLPILKEQLANIGIPFVFKEVADFDQIAEYMVDIAHEKGITHVFCNKQYEWNELQRDDKVGHQLADAKIKFSMFDDCCVITPGEVQTQKGEAFKVFTPFRKEWLKHFRALSPAPLPIPQSVKEPLSIDEVGEITLTYPPVDSMKWPVEEETIRQRLVTFCYEKVEDYHQQRDIPSIDGTSCLSPYLALGMLSPRQCIAVLMAVSPMCLDEPESGAFSWLNEIIWREFYRHLLVAYPELCRNQPFQQWTNKVHWQSSSELLVAWQQGMTGFPIVDAAMRQLKKTGWMHNRLRMITASFLTKDLLIHWQAGEQWFMSQLVDGDFASNNGGWQWAASTGTDAQPYFRVFNPTTQGERFDPKGEFIRTWLYELKDVPDKYIHQPHLWAGSDSLKYPKPIVDHKQARLQAISAFKTAKEM
;
A
#
# COMPACT_ATOMS: atom_id res chain seq x y z
N MET A 1 -30.43 30.59 27.15
CA MET A 1 -29.38 29.53 27.21
C MET A 1 -28.59 29.65 25.93
N SER A 2 -27.33 30.12 25.99
CA SER A 2 -26.47 30.07 24.81
C SER A 2 -26.27 28.60 24.44
N GLN A 3 -26.76 28.16 23.29
CA GLN A 3 -26.41 26.86 22.77
C GLN A 3 -24.86 26.82 22.69
N HIS A 4 -24.24 25.91 23.43
CA HIS A 4 -22.81 25.66 23.30
C HIS A 4 -22.57 25.17 21.84
N LYS A 5 -21.78 25.94 21.11
CA LYS A 5 -21.46 25.68 19.74
C LYS A 5 -20.59 24.41 19.65
N GLU A 6 -21.00 23.43 18.84
CA GLU A 6 -20.20 22.22 18.61
C GLU A 6 -19.15 22.50 17.53
N ILE A 7 -17.87 22.45 17.92
CA ILE A 7 -16.73 22.64 17.02
C ILE A 7 -16.01 21.32 16.83
N GLY A 8 -15.96 20.82 15.60
CA GLY A 8 -15.30 19.57 15.22
C GLY A 8 -13.88 19.79 14.74
N LEU A 9 -12.98 18.84 15.02
CA LEU A 9 -11.65 18.74 14.45
C LEU A 9 -11.56 17.44 13.65
N VAL A 10 -11.30 17.51 12.35
CA VAL A 10 -11.04 16.34 11.50
C VAL A 10 -9.54 16.15 11.37
N TRP A 11 -9.04 15.04 11.89
CA TRP A 11 -7.64 14.70 11.84
C TRP A 11 -7.35 13.76 10.65
N PHE A 12 -6.80 14.35 9.56
CA PHE A 12 -6.40 13.63 8.35
C PHE A 12 -5.08 12.89 8.56
N ARG A 13 -4.97 11.70 7.96
CA ARG A 13 -3.75 10.85 7.94
C ARG A 13 -3.53 10.27 6.54
N THR A 14 -3.81 8.96 6.33
CA THR A 14 -3.76 8.28 5.02
C THR A 14 -5.14 8.24 4.35
N ASP A 15 -5.83 9.36 4.37
CA ASP A 15 -7.19 9.56 3.86
C ASP A 15 -7.35 10.94 3.19
N LEU A 16 -6.36 11.32 2.36
CA LEU A 16 -6.13 12.66 1.81
C LEU A 16 -7.13 13.03 0.70
N ARG A 17 -8.45 13.01 1.03
CA ARG A 17 -9.55 13.33 0.11
C ARG A 17 -10.74 13.94 0.84
N VAL A 18 -11.56 14.68 0.10
CA VAL A 18 -12.84 15.24 0.61
C VAL A 18 -14.05 14.40 0.20
N VAL A 19 -13.98 13.71 -0.95
CA VAL A 19 -15.02 12.80 -1.43
C VAL A 19 -14.89 11.47 -0.73
N ASP A 20 -16.00 10.89 -0.26
CA ASP A 20 -16.02 9.58 0.38
C ASP A 20 -15.07 9.46 1.58
N ASN A 21 -15.02 10.51 2.42
CA ASN A 21 -14.26 10.54 3.68
C ASN A 21 -15.24 10.51 4.85
N THR A 22 -15.29 9.39 5.56
CA THR A 22 -16.29 9.14 6.60
C THR A 22 -16.15 10.10 7.78
N ALA A 23 -14.93 10.33 8.27
CA ALA A 23 -14.68 11.25 9.39
C ALA A 23 -15.07 12.69 9.04
N LEU A 24 -14.73 13.15 7.84
CA LEU A 24 -15.10 14.49 7.37
C LEU A 24 -16.62 14.63 7.22
N TYR A 25 -17.27 13.63 6.63
CA TYR A 25 -18.72 13.63 6.43
C TYR A 25 -19.47 13.70 7.76
N GLU A 26 -19.09 12.87 8.72
CA GLU A 26 -19.74 12.85 10.05
C GLU A 26 -19.41 14.11 10.86
N ALA A 27 -18.22 14.69 10.74
CA ALA A 27 -17.90 15.95 11.40
C ALA A 27 -18.79 17.11 10.91
N VAL A 28 -18.95 17.26 9.59
CA VAL A 28 -19.81 18.33 9.01
C VAL A 28 -21.28 18.11 9.35
N LYS A 29 -21.72 16.86 9.45
CA LYS A 29 -23.09 16.51 9.82
C LYS A 29 -23.44 16.86 11.28
N HIS A 30 -22.49 16.68 12.20
CA HIS A 30 -22.74 16.76 13.64
C HIS A 30 -22.27 18.07 14.29
N CYS A 31 -21.37 18.82 13.66
CA CYS A 31 -20.82 20.05 14.22
C CYS A 31 -21.33 21.30 13.49
N ASP A 32 -21.35 22.43 14.18
CA ASP A 32 -21.71 23.74 13.62
C ASP A 32 -20.52 24.31 12.83
N GLN A 33 -19.32 24.07 13.32
CA GLN A 33 -18.06 24.47 12.73
C GLN A 33 -17.10 23.28 12.69
N VAL A 34 -16.24 23.22 11.67
CA VAL A 34 -15.24 22.16 11.53
C VAL A 34 -13.90 22.78 11.16
N ILE A 35 -12.84 22.27 11.76
CA ILE A 35 -11.44 22.54 11.42
C ILE A 35 -10.84 21.22 10.94
N ALA A 36 -9.96 21.25 9.95
CA ALA A 36 -9.17 20.11 9.53
C ALA A 36 -7.72 20.25 9.99
N VAL A 37 -7.09 19.16 10.40
CA VAL A 37 -5.67 19.14 10.76
C VAL A 37 -4.95 17.98 10.10
N TYR A 38 -3.72 18.23 9.65
CA TYR A 38 -2.77 17.19 9.28
C TYR A 38 -1.52 17.34 10.14
N VAL A 39 -1.11 16.25 10.80
CA VAL A 39 0.10 16.23 11.64
C VAL A 39 1.12 15.31 10.98
N SER A 40 2.25 15.85 10.54
CA SER A 40 3.39 15.08 10.03
C SER A 40 4.33 14.65 11.14
N THR A 41 4.95 13.48 10.97
CA THR A 41 5.82 12.84 11.97
C THR A 41 7.07 12.28 11.30
N PRO A 42 8.03 13.12 10.89
CA PRO A 42 9.17 12.68 10.06
C PRO A 42 10.04 11.59 10.69
N MET A 43 10.26 11.61 12.02
CA MET A 43 11.03 10.58 12.70
C MET A 43 10.31 9.23 12.65
N GLN A 44 8.98 9.21 12.93
CA GLN A 44 8.19 8.00 12.83
C GLN A 44 8.14 7.45 11.39
N TRP A 45 8.04 8.32 10.39
CA TRP A 45 8.10 7.90 8.99
C TRP A 45 9.45 7.25 8.64
N HIS A 46 10.54 7.77 9.20
CA HIS A 46 11.86 7.18 9.00
C HIS A 46 11.96 5.78 9.65
N GLU A 47 11.45 5.62 10.86
CA GLU A 47 11.38 4.32 11.55
C GLU A 47 10.51 3.30 10.81
N HIS A 48 9.41 3.75 10.20
CA HIS A 48 8.53 2.93 9.37
C HIS A 48 9.04 2.73 7.94
N HIS A 49 10.24 3.20 7.62
CA HIS A 49 10.83 3.13 6.28
C HIS A 49 9.94 3.75 5.19
N VAL A 50 9.18 4.80 5.48
CA VAL A 50 8.33 5.47 4.48
C VAL A 50 9.21 6.06 3.39
N ALA A 51 8.91 5.72 2.13
CA ALA A 51 9.70 6.17 1.00
C ALA A 51 9.64 7.70 0.80
N PRO A 52 10.77 8.38 0.54
CA PRO A 52 10.77 9.81 0.25
C PRO A 52 9.82 10.21 -0.89
N ILE A 53 9.67 9.36 -1.91
CA ILE A 53 8.76 9.60 -3.02
C ILE A 53 7.28 9.58 -2.58
N GLN A 54 6.92 8.77 -1.59
CA GLN A 54 5.57 8.76 -1.02
C GLN A 54 5.31 10.02 -0.19
N VAL A 55 6.29 10.47 0.59
CA VAL A 55 6.20 11.74 1.33
C VAL A 55 6.10 12.94 0.40
N ASP A 56 6.77 12.92 -0.75
CA ASP A 56 6.64 13.96 -1.77
C ASP A 56 5.22 14.02 -2.38
N LEU A 57 4.56 12.87 -2.56
CA LEU A 57 3.14 12.85 -2.92
C LEU A 57 2.28 13.55 -1.85
N ILE A 58 2.51 13.27 -0.58
CA ILE A 58 1.82 13.95 0.53
C ILE A 58 2.06 15.45 0.46
N ARG A 59 3.33 15.88 0.33
CA ARG A 59 3.71 17.31 0.21
C ARG A 59 2.93 18.03 -0.88
N ARG A 60 2.79 17.40 -2.05
CA ARG A 60 2.07 17.96 -3.20
C ARG A 60 0.55 17.88 -3.04
N ARG A 61 0.03 16.87 -2.36
CA ARG A 61 -1.42 16.69 -2.14
C ARG A 61 -1.99 17.64 -1.09
N LEU A 62 -1.27 17.94 -0.01
CA LEU A 62 -1.79 18.75 1.10
C LEU A 62 -2.27 20.14 0.69
N PRO A 63 -1.59 20.92 -0.17
CA PRO A 63 -2.10 22.20 -0.66
C PRO A 63 -3.44 22.08 -1.41
N ILE A 64 -3.60 21.03 -2.21
CA ILE A 64 -4.84 20.75 -2.94
C ILE A 64 -5.97 20.39 -1.96
N LEU A 65 -5.69 19.53 -0.99
CA LEU A 65 -6.65 19.18 0.06
C LEU A 65 -7.10 20.41 0.85
N LYS A 66 -6.16 21.30 1.21
CA LYS A 66 -6.44 22.58 1.87
C LYS A 66 -7.39 23.45 1.05
N GLU A 67 -7.16 23.59 -0.25
CA GLU A 67 -8.05 24.33 -1.16
C GLU A 67 -9.44 23.69 -1.24
N GLN A 68 -9.52 22.36 -1.38
CA GLN A 68 -10.78 21.63 -1.43
C GLN A 68 -11.59 21.81 -0.12
N LEU A 69 -10.94 21.77 1.03
CA LEU A 69 -11.58 22.02 2.34
C LEU A 69 -12.05 23.48 2.48
N ALA A 70 -11.24 24.44 2.01
CA ALA A 70 -11.64 25.85 2.02
C ALA A 70 -12.90 26.11 1.19
N ASN A 71 -13.08 25.41 0.06
CA ASN A 71 -14.27 25.51 -0.81
C ASN A 71 -15.58 25.07 -0.09
N ILE A 72 -15.48 24.28 0.97
CA ILE A 72 -16.63 23.88 1.83
C ILE A 72 -16.61 24.57 3.19
N GLY A 73 -15.80 25.63 3.33
CA GLY A 73 -15.76 26.49 4.54
C GLY A 73 -14.97 25.90 5.72
N ILE A 74 -14.10 24.92 5.46
CA ILE A 74 -13.28 24.24 6.49
C ILE A 74 -11.83 24.73 6.42
N PRO A 75 -11.34 25.46 7.45
CA PRO A 75 -9.93 25.83 7.52
C PRO A 75 -9.05 24.61 7.79
N PHE A 76 -7.82 24.65 7.24
CA PHE A 76 -6.86 23.57 7.36
C PHE A 76 -5.64 24.00 8.14
N VAL A 77 -5.27 23.24 9.15
CA VAL A 77 -4.07 23.44 9.99
C VAL A 77 -3.04 22.37 9.64
N PHE A 78 -1.80 22.79 9.47
CA PHE A 78 -0.66 21.89 9.33
C PHE A 78 0.24 22.00 10.56
N LYS A 79 0.68 20.85 11.06
CA LYS A 79 1.66 20.76 12.16
C LYS A 79 2.66 19.66 11.87
N GLU A 80 3.93 19.92 12.13
CA GLU A 80 4.96 18.90 12.18
C GLU A 80 5.37 18.67 13.65
N VAL A 81 5.41 17.41 14.06
CA VAL A 81 5.96 16.95 15.34
C VAL A 81 6.97 15.82 15.05
N ALA A 82 7.84 15.47 15.99
CA ALA A 82 8.89 14.50 15.72
C ALA A 82 8.32 13.10 15.45
N ASP A 83 7.46 12.61 16.34
CA ASP A 83 6.96 11.23 16.37
C ASP A 83 5.52 11.14 16.88
N PHE A 84 5.01 9.92 16.99
CA PHE A 84 3.66 9.65 17.47
C PHE A 84 3.45 10.02 18.95
N ASP A 85 4.50 10.06 19.75
CA ASP A 85 4.38 10.36 21.18
C ASP A 85 3.95 11.80 21.44
N GLN A 86 4.33 12.73 20.57
CA GLN A 86 3.99 14.15 20.67
C GLN A 86 2.60 14.48 20.12
N ILE A 87 1.96 13.58 19.37
CA ILE A 87 0.66 13.84 18.74
C ILE A 87 -0.43 14.04 19.81
N ALA A 88 -0.45 13.22 20.85
CA ALA A 88 -1.53 13.23 21.81
C ALA A 88 -1.58 14.56 22.59
N GLU A 89 -0.43 15.10 23.00
CA GLU A 89 -0.31 16.42 23.63
C GLU A 89 -0.78 17.52 22.67
N TYR A 90 -0.26 17.53 21.44
CA TYR A 90 -0.65 18.51 20.43
C TYR A 90 -2.17 18.51 20.13
N MET A 91 -2.80 17.32 20.09
CA MET A 91 -4.24 17.22 19.83
C MET A 91 -5.07 17.83 20.95
N VAL A 92 -4.63 17.72 22.21
CA VAL A 92 -5.28 18.38 23.35
C VAL A 92 -5.05 19.89 23.31
N ASP A 93 -3.82 20.32 23.00
CA ASP A 93 -3.47 21.75 22.94
C ASP A 93 -4.29 22.48 21.89
N ILE A 94 -4.33 21.98 20.65
CA ILE A 94 -5.13 22.58 19.57
C ILE A 94 -6.62 22.54 19.88
N ALA A 95 -7.09 21.50 20.57
CA ALA A 95 -8.49 21.41 20.95
C ALA A 95 -8.85 22.48 21.98
N HIS A 96 -8.02 22.74 22.97
CA HIS A 96 -8.23 23.83 23.94
C HIS A 96 -8.12 25.21 23.29
N GLU A 97 -7.05 25.39 22.44
CA GLU A 97 -6.81 26.68 21.77
C GLU A 97 -8.00 27.12 20.89
N LYS A 98 -8.56 26.18 20.13
CA LYS A 98 -9.63 26.44 19.15
C LYS A 98 -11.04 26.15 19.70
N GLY A 99 -11.17 25.73 20.94
CA GLY A 99 -12.47 25.40 21.58
C GLY A 99 -13.14 24.17 20.98
N ILE A 100 -12.34 23.19 20.50
CA ILE A 100 -12.83 21.94 19.91
C ILE A 100 -13.58 21.12 20.96
N THR A 101 -14.77 20.65 20.60
CA THR A 101 -15.61 19.79 21.45
C THR A 101 -15.53 18.31 21.02
N HIS A 102 -15.16 18.05 19.76
CA HIS A 102 -15.17 16.70 19.20
C HIS A 102 -14.09 16.53 18.14
N VAL A 103 -13.27 15.50 18.27
CA VAL A 103 -12.25 15.09 17.28
C VAL A 103 -12.75 13.88 16.51
N PHE A 104 -12.57 13.91 15.19
CA PHE A 104 -12.97 12.86 14.23
C PHE A 104 -11.78 12.40 13.43
N CYS A 105 -11.67 11.09 13.21
CA CYS A 105 -10.66 10.55 12.30
C CYS A 105 -11.06 9.19 11.70
N ASN A 106 -10.43 8.79 10.60
CA ASN A 106 -10.59 7.46 10.04
C ASN A 106 -9.51 6.52 10.59
N LYS A 107 -9.87 5.31 10.99
CA LYS A 107 -8.96 4.33 11.60
C LYS A 107 -7.80 3.95 10.71
N GLN A 108 -6.67 3.71 11.31
CA GLN A 108 -5.53 2.96 10.78
C GLN A 108 -5.39 1.69 11.63
N TYR A 109 -4.91 0.60 11.06
CA TYR A 109 -4.97 -0.72 11.71
C TYR A 109 -3.61 -1.28 12.11
N GLU A 110 -2.55 -0.57 11.77
CA GLU A 110 -1.19 -0.91 12.13
C GLU A 110 -0.97 -0.69 13.63
N TRP A 111 -0.12 -1.51 14.24
CA TRP A 111 0.06 -1.55 15.70
C TRP A 111 0.45 -0.19 16.31
N ASN A 112 1.43 0.49 15.73
CA ASN A 112 1.90 1.77 16.25
C ASN A 112 0.83 2.87 16.11
N GLU A 113 0.07 2.85 15.02
CA GLU A 113 -1.05 3.74 14.75
C GLU A 113 -2.19 3.51 15.75
N LEU A 114 -2.50 2.24 16.08
CA LEU A 114 -3.49 1.92 17.11
C LEU A 114 -3.06 2.41 18.48
N GLN A 115 -1.79 2.22 18.87
CA GLN A 115 -1.26 2.72 20.16
C GLN A 115 -1.30 4.25 20.24
N ARG A 116 -0.96 4.93 19.13
CA ARG A 116 -1.09 6.39 19.02
C ARG A 116 -2.53 6.85 19.20
N ASP A 117 -3.47 6.24 18.47
CA ASP A 117 -4.88 6.62 18.49
C ASP A 117 -5.51 6.36 19.87
N ASP A 118 -5.13 5.29 20.54
CA ASP A 118 -5.54 4.97 21.91
C ASP A 118 -5.02 6.02 22.90
N LYS A 119 -3.74 6.39 22.82
CA LYS A 119 -3.15 7.45 23.64
C LYS A 119 -3.83 8.80 23.42
N VAL A 120 -4.12 9.17 22.17
CA VAL A 120 -4.89 10.38 21.84
C VAL A 120 -6.29 10.32 22.44
N GLY A 121 -6.97 9.19 22.30
CA GLY A 121 -8.32 8.99 22.85
C GLY A 121 -8.38 9.17 24.37
N HIS A 122 -7.42 8.60 25.11
CA HIS A 122 -7.33 8.76 26.56
C HIS A 122 -7.12 10.22 26.96
N GLN A 123 -6.17 10.93 26.35
CA GLN A 123 -5.89 12.33 26.71
C GLN A 123 -7.04 13.28 26.35
N LEU A 124 -7.72 13.06 25.22
CA LEU A 124 -8.90 13.81 24.84
C LEU A 124 -10.07 13.57 25.84
N ALA A 125 -10.24 12.32 26.28
CA ALA A 125 -11.27 11.97 27.28
C ALA A 125 -11.00 12.67 28.64
N ASP A 126 -9.75 12.70 29.10
CA ASP A 126 -9.34 13.43 30.30
C ASP A 126 -9.62 14.94 30.18
N ALA A 127 -9.45 15.51 28.98
CA ALA A 127 -9.78 16.88 28.62
C ALA A 127 -11.29 17.11 28.37
N LYS A 128 -12.14 16.06 28.49
CA LYS A 128 -13.60 16.09 28.22
C LYS A 128 -13.95 16.43 26.77
N ILE A 129 -13.10 16.05 25.83
CA ILE A 129 -13.28 16.21 24.40
C ILE A 129 -13.71 14.86 23.84
N LYS A 130 -14.77 14.82 23.02
CA LYS A 130 -15.21 13.59 22.37
C LYS A 130 -14.21 13.16 21.28
N PHE A 131 -14.04 11.84 21.10
CA PHE A 131 -13.22 11.28 20.04
C PHE A 131 -13.97 10.18 19.30
N SER A 132 -14.10 10.32 17.98
CA SER A 132 -14.80 9.35 17.11
C SER A 132 -13.89 8.87 16.00
N MET A 133 -13.80 7.55 15.85
CA MET A 133 -13.02 6.88 14.82
C MET A 133 -13.92 6.03 13.92
N PHE A 134 -13.68 6.08 12.60
CA PHE A 134 -14.50 5.41 11.59
C PHE A 134 -13.69 4.45 10.75
N ASP A 135 -14.31 3.33 10.37
CA ASP A 135 -13.76 2.42 9.38
C ASP A 135 -14.02 2.99 7.98
N ASP A 136 -12.96 3.34 7.26
CA ASP A 136 -13.03 4.06 5.99
C ASP A 136 -12.15 3.46 4.89
N CYS A 137 -10.97 2.94 5.25
CA CYS A 137 -10.00 2.45 4.28
C CYS A 137 -10.33 1.07 3.70
N CYS A 138 -11.36 0.40 4.22
CA CYS A 138 -11.94 -0.85 3.74
C CYS A 138 -13.41 -0.63 3.38
N VAL A 139 -13.93 -1.46 2.47
CA VAL A 139 -15.36 -1.47 2.11
C VAL A 139 -16.18 -2.20 3.18
N ILE A 140 -15.64 -3.30 3.66
CA ILE A 140 -16.21 -4.06 4.78
C ILE A 140 -15.29 -3.89 5.99
N THR A 141 -15.86 -3.49 7.12
CA THR A 141 -15.11 -3.27 8.36
C THR A 141 -14.28 -4.50 8.73
N PRO A 142 -12.95 -4.33 8.97
CA PRO A 142 -12.12 -5.43 9.43
C PRO A 142 -12.67 -6.08 10.70
N GLY A 143 -12.77 -7.42 10.66
CA GLY A 143 -13.40 -8.22 11.73
C GLY A 143 -14.86 -8.62 11.45
N GLU A 144 -15.55 -8.03 10.47
CA GLU A 144 -16.93 -8.46 10.12
C GLU A 144 -16.95 -9.68 9.19
N VAL A 145 -15.92 -9.86 8.34
CA VAL A 145 -15.81 -11.03 7.46
C VAL A 145 -15.20 -12.19 8.25
N GLN A 146 -16.05 -13.05 8.78
CA GLN A 146 -15.67 -14.15 9.67
C GLN A 146 -16.17 -15.50 9.15
N THR A 147 -15.51 -16.58 9.60
CA THR A 147 -16.00 -17.94 9.43
C THR A 147 -17.27 -18.17 10.25
N GLN A 148 -17.99 -19.27 10.00
CA GLN A 148 -19.16 -19.66 10.80
C GLN A 148 -18.88 -19.82 12.31
N LYS A 149 -17.60 -19.96 12.70
CA LYS A 149 -17.15 -20.05 14.11
C LYS A 149 -16.76 -18.68 14.69
N GLY A 150 -16.90 -17.58 13.96
CA GLY A 150 -16.48 -16.24 14.39
C GLY A 150 -14.96 -16.02 14.30
N GLU A 151 -14.23 -16.83 13.56
CA GLU A 151 -12.78 -16.69 13.39
C GLU A 151 -12.44 -15.94 12.08
N ALA A 152 -11.29 -15.29 12.06
CA ALA A 152 -10.77 -14.67 10.85
C ALA A 152 -10.38 -15.74 9.80
N PHE A 153 -10.65 -15.44 8.55
CA PHE A 153 -10.20 -16.27 7.44
C PHE A 153 -8.67 -16.20 7.28
N LYS A 154 -8.06 -17.37 7.08
CA LYS A 154 -6.62 -17.52 6.81
C LYS A 154 -6.31 -17.82 5.35
N VAL A 155 -7.34 -17.95 4.50
CA VAL A 155 -7.23 -18.26 3.07
C VAL A 155 -8.11 -17.29 2.28
N PHE A 156 -7.56 -16.73 1.21
CA PHE A 156 -8.22 -15.68 0.43
C PHE A 156 -9.53 -16.13 -0.22
N THR A 157 -9.54 -17.30 -0.84
CA THR A 157 -10.74 -17.75 -1.60
C THR A 157 -12.02 -17.84 -0.75
N PRO A 158 -12.02 -18.44 0.45
CA PRO A 158 -13.21 -18.41 1.32
C PRO A 158 -13.48 -17.01 1.88
N PHE A 159 -12.45 -16.20 2.20
CA PHE A 159 -12.62 -14.81 2.60
C PHE A 159 -13.38 -14.02 1.53
N ARG A 160 -12.91 -14.07 0.27
CA ARG A 160 -13.54 -13.40 -0.86
C ARG A 160 -15.02 -13.78 -1.01
N LYS A 161 -15.34 -15.07 -0.88
CA LYS A 161 -16.74 -15.56 -0.99
C LYS A 161 -17.63 -14.92 0.08
N GLU A 162 -17.15 -14.84 1.30
CA GLU A 162 -17.91 -14.25 2.41
C GLU A 162 -17.97 -12.73 2.27
N TRP A 163 -16.86 -12.09 1.90
CA TRP A 163 -16.79 -10.66 1.60
C TRP A 163 -17.83 -10.25 0.54
N LEU A 164 -17.95 -11.01 -0.55
CA LEU A 164 -18.96 -10.75 -1.61
C LEU A 164 -20.39 -10.86 -1.10
N LYS A 165 -20.69 -11.73 -0.12
CA LYS A 165 -22.03 -11.79 0.50
C LYS A 165 -22.29 -10.52 1.32
N HIS A 166 -21.34 -10.09 2.15
CA HIS A 166 -21.45 -8.84 2.91
C HIS A 166 -21.62 -7.64 1.97
N PHE A 167 -20.81 -7.58 0.90
CA PHE A 167 -20.88 -6.51 -0.08
C PHE A 167 -22.27 -6.43 -0.74
N ARG A 168 -22.82 -7.56 -1.16
CA ARG A 168 -24.18 -7.60 -1.76
C ARG A 168 -25.28 -7.20 -0.75
N ALA A 169 -25.13 -7.57 0.51
CA ALA A 169 -26.09 -7.23 1.55
C ALA A 169 -26.07 -5.75 1.94
N LEU A 170 -24.86 -5.17 2.05
CA LEU A 170 -24.68 -3.77 2.48
C LEU A 170 -24.83 -2.77 1.32
N SER A 171 -24.51 -3.18 0.09
CA SER A 171 -24.48 -2.30 -1.09
C SER A 171 -23.76 -0.95 -0.81
N PRO A 172 -22.53 -0.94 -0.31
CA PRO A 172 -21.89 0.27 0.14
C PRO A 172 -21.61 1.21 -1.04
N ALA A 173 -22.09 2.44 -0.93
CA ALA A 173 -21.84 3.50 -1.92
C ALA A 173 -20.85 4.52 -1.37
N PRO A 174 -20.06 5.19 -2.23
CA PRO A 174 -19.22 6.31 -1.81
C PRO A 174 -20.07 7.44 -1.22
N LEU A 175 -19.58 8.03 -0.13
CA LEU A 175 -20.20 9.21 0.45
C LEU A 175 -19.98 10.44 -0.46
N PRO A 176 -20.97 11.32 -0.61
CA PRO A 176 -20.79 12.56 -1.36
C PRO A 176 -19.81 13.51 -0.63
N ILE A 177 -19.36 14.54 -1.34
CA ILE A 177 -18.71 15.68 -0.68
C ILE A 177 -19.71 16.25 0.34
N PRO A 178 -19.27 16.47 1.61
CA PRO A 178 -20.16 17.08 2.59
C PRO A 178 -20.58 18.48 2.14
N GLN A 179 -21.79 18.90 2.53
CA GLN A 179 -22.22 20.27 2.32
C GLN A 179 -21.33 21.22 3.12
N SER A 180 -21.27 22.49 2.69
CA SER A 180 -20.53 23.51 3.43
C SER A 180 -20.97 23.55 4.88
N VAL A 181 -20.01 23.78 5.80
CA VAL A 181 -20.30 23.97 7.22
C VAL A 181 -21.28 25.15 7.42
N LYS A 182 -22.12 25.06 8.45
CA LYS A 182 -23.14 26.10 8.74
C LYS A 182 -22.51 27.47 8.97
N GLU A 183 -21.38 27.49 9.65
CA GLU A 183 -20.67 28.71 10.01
C GLU A 183 -19.18 28.56 9.72
N PRO A 184 -18.69 29.07 8.59
CA PRO A 184 -17.26 29.04 8.27
C PRO A 184 -16.42 29.75 9.34
N LEU A 185 -15.31 29.11 9.74
CA LEU A 185 -14.31 29.71 10.61
C LEU A 185 -13.23 30.36 9.76
N SER A 186 -12.84 31.61 10.07
CA SER A 186 -11.58 32.16 9.62
C SER A 186 -10.50 31.88 10.66
N ILE A 187 -9.41 31.27 10.25
CA ILE A 187 -8.22 31.09 11.10
C ILE A 187 -7.12 31.96 10.51
N ASP A 188 -6.63 32.92 11.32
CA ASP A 188 -5.62 33.89 10.86
C ASP A 188 -4.23 33.27 10.65
N GLU A 189 -3.95 32.12 11.26
CA GLU A 189 -2.69 31.41 11.12
C GLU A 189 -2.88 30.00 10.54
N VAL A 190 -2.78 29.92 9.24
CA VAL A 190 -2.55 28.64 8.53
C VAL A 190 -1.05 28.51 8.36
N GLY A 191 -0.40 27.66 9.15
CA GLY A 191 1.03 27.37 9.02
C GLY A 191 1.40 26.99 7.59
N GLU A 192 2.59 27.38 7.15
CA GLU A 192 3.14 26.91 5.87
C GLU A 192 3.31 25.39 5.90
N ILE A 193 2.90 24.70 4.83
CA ILE A 193 3.05 23.25 4.72
C ILE A 193 4.52 22.95 4.37
N THR A 194 5.33 22.73 5.40
CA THR A 194 6.75 22.39 5.26
C THR A 194 7.01 21.01 5.89
N LEU A 195 7.43 20.06 5.08
CA LEU A 195 7.76 18.70 5.52
C LEU A 195 9.27 18.54 5.60
N THR A 196 9.78 18.26 6.80
CA THR A 196 11.21 17.98 7.06
C THR A 196 11.53 16.52 6.70
N TYR A 197 11.52 16.22 5.40
CA TYR A 197 11.84 14.88 4.87
C TYR A 197 12.59 15.02 3.54
N PRO A 198 13.46 14.06 3.16
CA PRO A 198 14.27 14.18 1.95
C PRO A 198 13.42 14.47 0.70
N PRO A 199 13.71 15.53 -0.05
CA PRO A 199 12.97 15.86 -1.26
C PRO A 199 13.35 14.91 -2.40
N VAL A 200 12.34 14.45 -3.15
CA VAL A 200 12.50 13.67 -4.38
C VAL A 200 11.43 14.10 -5.38
N ASP A 201 11.65 13.79 -6.65
CA ASP A 201 10.69 14.08 -7.71
C ASP A 201 9.65 12.97 -7.84
N SER A 202 8.41 13.28 -7.49
CA SER A 202 7.25 12.41 -7.69
C SER A 202 6.30 12.87 -8.81
N MET A 203 6.70 13.79 -9.68
CA MET A 203 5.84 14.41 -10.72
C MET A 203 5.22 13.40 -11.69
N LYS A 204 5.82 12.23 -11.86
CA LYS A 204 5.21 11.11 -12.61
C LYS A 204 3.84 10.68 -12.06
N TRP A 205 3.59 10.93 -10.79
CA TRP A 205 2.37 10.58 -10.09
C TRP A 205 1.55 11.85 -9.83
N PRO A 206 0.51 12.15 -10.66
CA PRO A 206 -0.36 13.30 -10.44
C PRO A 206 -1.10 13.19 -9.12
N VAL A 207 -1.38 14.32 -8.48
CA VAL A 207 -2.06 14.38 -7.16
C VAL A 207 -3.39 15.15 -7.22
N GLU A 208 -3.76 15.67 -8.39
CA GLU A 208 -5.02 16.33 -8.68
C GLU A 208 -6.15 15.30 -8.70
N GLU A 209 -7.23 15.56 -7.97
CA GLU A 209 -8.36 14.64 -7.82
C GLU A 209 -8.98 14.23 -9.16
N GLU A 210 -9.19 15.21 -10.03
CA GLU A 210 -9.79 14.95 -11.35
C GLU A 210 -8.90 14.04 -12.20
N THR A 211 -7.58 14.24 -12.16
CA THR A 211 -6.63 13.38 -12.89
C THR A 211 -6.63 11.94 -12.35
N ILE A 212 -6.70 11.78 -11.02
CA ILE A 212 -6.78 10.47 -10.37
C ILE A 212 -8.10 9.79 -10.74
N ARG A 213 -9.21 10.52 -10.67
CA ARG A 213 -10.54 10.03 -11.06
C ARG A 213 -10.58 9.63 -12.53
N GLN A 214 -10.02 10.46 -13.43
CA GLN A 214 -9.95 10.15 -14.85
C GLN A 214 -9.12 8.89 -15.12
N ARG A 215 -8.02 8.68 -14.40
CA ARG A 215 -7.22 7.43 -14.49
C ARG A 215 -8.06 6.19 -14.14
N LEU A 216 -8.85 6.26 -13.07
CA LEU A 216 -9.77 5.19 -12.68
C LEU A 216 -10.82 4.92 -13.77
N VAL A 217 -11.46 5.99 -14.24
CA VAL A 217 -12.50 5.91 -15.30
C VAL A 217 -11.91 5.31 -16.58
N THR A 218 -10.78 5.86 -17.07
CA THR A 218 -10.10 5.36 -18.27
C THR A 218 -9.73 3.88 -18.13
N PHE A 219 -9.18 3.48 -16.98
CA PHE A 219 -8.87 2.06 -16.76
C PHE A 219 -10.12 1.17 -16.83
N CYS A 220 -11.22 1.57 -16.17
CA CYS A 220 -12.44 0.78 -16.16
C CYS A 220 -13.11 0.71 -17.53
N TYR A 221 -13.06 1.80 -18.33
CA TYR A 221 -13.70 1.81 -19.66
C TYR A 221 -12.87 1.15 -20.76
N GLU A 222 -11.53 1.27 -20.69
CA GLU A 222 -10.66 0.92 -21.82
C GLU A 222 -9.84 -0.34 -21.58
N LYS A 223 -9.58 -0.73 -20.32
CA LYS A 223 -8.58 -1.77 -20.02
C LYS A 223 -9.08 -2.91 -19.14
N VAL A 224 -10.14 -2.69 -18.37
CA VAL A 224 -10.55 -3.66 -17.35
C VAL A 224 -11.01 -4.99 -17.94
N GLU A 225 -11.58 -4.98 -19.14
CA GLU A 225 -12.05 -6.20 -19.80
C GLU A 225 -10.89 -7.20 -20.03
N ASP A 226 -9.75 -6.71 -20.51
CA ASP A 226 -8.57 -7.52 -20.79
C ASP A 226 -7.66 -7.71 -19.57
N TYR A 227 -8.00 -7.14 -18.42
CA TYR A 227 -7.14 -7.15 -17.24
C TYR A 227 -6.69 -8.56 -16.84
N HIS A 228 -7.57 -9.55 -16.87
CA HIS A 228 -7.27 -10.93 -16.51
C HIS A 228 -6.17 -11.57 -17.39
N GLN A 229 -5.98 -11.09 -18.63
CA GLN A 229 -4.95 -11.56 -19.57
C GLN A 229 -3.67 -10.73 -19.47
N GLN A 230 -3.80 -9.40 -19.30
CA GLN A 230 -2.69 -8.46 -19.40
C GLN A 230 -2.01 -8.16 -18.04
N ARG A 231 -2.69 -8.41 -16.93
CA ARG A 231 -2.22 -8.07 -15.57
C ARG A 231 -0.87 -8.65 -15.17
N ASP A 232 -0.41 -9.69 -15.84
CA ASP A 232 0.84 -10.37 -15.54
C ASP A 232 2.01 -9.98 -16.46
N ILE A 233 1.76 -9.17 -17.50
CA ILE A 233 2.75 -8.81 -18.53
C ILE A 233 3.29 -7.41 -18.26
N PRO A 234 4.53 -7.27 -17.74
CA PRO A 234 5.05 -5.99 -17.28
C PRO A 234 5.41 -5.00 -18.41
N SER A 235 5.54 -5.46 -19.66
CA SER A 235 5.78 -4.60 -20.83
C SER A 235 4.50 -3.92 -21.36
N ILE A 236 3.31 -4.38 -20.92
CA ILE A 236 2.02 -3.84 -21.36
C ILE A 236 1.47 -2.89 -20.30
N ASP A 237 0.88 -1.77 -20.73
CA ASP A 237 0.12 -0.86 -19.85
C ASP A 237 -1.29 -1.42 -19.56
N GLY A 238 -1.33 -2.62 -18.94
CA GLY A 238 -2.54 -3.38 -18.63
C GLY A 238 -3.02 -3.25 -17.18
N THR A 239 -2.39 -2.41 -16.36
CA THR A 239 -2.74 -2.25 -14.94
C THR A 239 -3.29 -0.85 -14.65
N SER A 240 -4.05 -0.70 -13.56
CA SER A 240 -4.66 0.59 -13.21
C SER A 240 -3.67 1.64 -12.70
N CYS A 241 -2.53 1.21 -12.13
CA CYS A 241 -1.57 2.08 -11.44
C CYS A 241 -2.22 3.00 -10.39
N LEU A 242 -3.26 2.53 -9.68
CA LEU A 242 -3.99 3.29 -8.65
C LEU A 242 -3.48 3.06 -7.24
N SER A 243 -2.56 2.13 -7.05
CA SER A 243 -2.02 1.77 -5.72
C SER A 243 -1.45 2.94 -4.91
N PRO A 244 -0.75 3.95 -5.49
CA PRO A 244 -0.28 5.09 -4.71
C PRO A 244 -1.42 5.92 -4.10
N TYR A 245 -2.50 6.07 -4.84
CA TYR A 245 -3.65 6.85 -4.42
C TYR A 245 -4.50 6.12 -3.37
N LEU A 246 -4.59 4.79 -3.46
CA LEU A 246 -5.23 3.94 -2.45
C LEU A 246 -4.39 3.85 -1.16
N ALA A 247 -3.05 3.88 -1.26
CA ALA A 247 -2.16 3.85 -0.10
C ALA A 247 -2.27 5.13 0.75
N LEU A 248 -2.39 6.30 0.11
CA LEU A 248 -2.52 7.59 0.77
C LEU A 248 -3.98 8.06 0.91
N GLY A 249 -4.94 7.22 0.51
CA GLY A 249 -6.36 7.53 0.61
C GLY A 249 -6.80 8.75 -0.20
N MET A 250 -6.09 9.10 -1.26
CA MET A 250 -6.54 10.09 -2.26
C MET A 250 -7.70 9.55 -3.10
N LEU A 251 -7.83 8.22 -3.11
CA LEU A 251 -8.92 7.45 -3.72
C LEU A 251 -9.36 6.37 -2.74
N SER A 252 -10.67 6.15 -2.59
CA SER A 252 -11.19 5.10 -1.73
C SER A 252 -11.47 3.80 -2.51
N PRO A 253 -11.47 2.63 -1.84
CA PRO A 253 -11.90 1.38 -2.47
C PRO A 253 -13.38 1.40 -2.88
N ARG A 254 -14.26 2.11 -2.16
CA ARG A 254 -15.68 2.27 -2.53
C ARG A 254 -15.83 3.03 -3.85
N GLN A 255 -15.05 4.10 -4.07
CA GLN A 255 -15.02 4.81 -5.36
C GLN A 255 -14.55 3.90 -6.50
N CYS A 256 -13.51 3.09 -6.28
CA CYS A 256 -13.03 2.12 -7.26
C CYS A 256 -14.13 1.15 -7.69
N ILE A 257 -14.83 0.54 -6.73
CA ILE A 257 -15.88 -0.44 -6.99
C ILE A 257 -17.09 0.22 -7.62
N ALA A 258 -17.46 1.43 -7.18
CA ALA A 258 -18.60 2.15 -7.77
C ALA A 258 -18.38 2.44 -9.26
N VAL A 259 -17.20 2.88 -9.68
CA VAL A 259 -16.88 3.10 -11.10
C VAL A 259 -16.83 1.75 -11.85
N LEU A 260 -16.21 0.72 -11.27
CA LEU A 260 -16.18 -0.61 -11.87
C LEU A 260 -17.60 -1.14 -12.15
N MET A 261 -18.49 -1.08 -11.16
CA MET A 261 -19.87 -1.57 -11.30
C MET A 261 -20.70 -0.71 -12.25
N ALA A 262 -20.42 0.58 -12.39
CA ALA A 262 -21.07 1.43 -13.37
C ALA A 262 -20.70 1.03 -14.82
N VAL A 263 -19.47 0.56 -15.04
CA VAL A 263 -18.98 0.11 -16.37
C VAL A 263 -19.29 -1.36 -16.61
N SER A 264 -19.15 -2.20 -15.60
CA SER A 264 -19.34 -3.66 -15.67
C SER A 264 -20.36 -4.11 -14.61
N PRO A 265 -21.66 -3.86 -14.77
CA PRO A 265 -22.68 -4.14 -13.76
C PRO A 265 -22.80 -5.61 -13.36
N MET A 266 -22.45 -6.53 -14.28
CA MET A 266 -22.49 -7.97 -14.06
C MET A 266 -21.20 -8.55 -13.49
N CYS A 267 -20.19 -7.72 -13.18
CA CYS A 267 -18.86 -8.20 -12.79
C CYS A 267 -18.88 -9.14 -11.57
N LEU A 268 -19.86 -8.99 -10.66
CA LEU A 268 -19.97 -9.87 -9.48
C LEU A 268 -20.45 -11.29 -9.82
N ASP A 269 -21.06 -11.48 -10.99
CA ASP A 269 -21.62 -12.76 -11.44
C ASP A 269 -20.79 -13.40 -12.57
N GLU A 270 -19.71 -12.72 -13.00
CA GLU A 270 -18.80 -13.16 -14.07
C GLU A 270 -17.37 -13.37 -13.54
N PRO A 271 -17.11 -14.48 -12.79
CA PRO A 271 -15.85 -14.68 -12.09
C PRO A 271 -14.62 -14.79 -13.00
N GLU A 272 -14.80 -15.07 -14.29
CA GLU A 272 -13.72 -15.16 -15.29
C GLU A 272 -13.46 -13.83 -16.02
N SER A 273 -14.25 -12.78 -15.75
CA SER A 273 -14.09 -11.48 -16.40
C SER A 273 -12.84 -10.73 -15.90
N GLY A 274 -12.33 -9.82 -16.73
CA GLY A 274 -11.28 -8.89 -16.33
C GLY A 274 -11.73 -7.98 -15.19
N ALA A 275 -12.98 -7.54 -15.21
CA ALA A 275 -13.61 -6.72 -14.17
C ALA A 275 -13.61 -7.44 -12.80
N PHE A 276 -14.03 -8.70 -12.76
CA PHE A 276 -13.96 -9.50 -11.53
C PHE A 276 -12.52 -9.75 -11.06
N SER A 277 -11.61 -9.98 -12.01
CA SER A 277 -10.18 -10.15 -11.70
C SER A 277 -9.60 -8.88 -11.05
N TRP A 278 -9.99 -7.68 -11.51
CA TRP A 278 -9.55 -6.44 -10.88
C TRP A 278 -10.23 -6.19 -9.52
N LEU A 279 -11.52 -6.50 -9.38
CA LEU A 279 -12.22 -6.46 -8.09
C LEU A 279 -11.50 -7.33 -7.05
N ASN A 280 -10.99 -8.50 -7.45
CA ASN A 280 -10.22 -9.35 -6.54
C ASN A 280 -8.97 -8.65 -5.97
N GLU A 281 -8.33 -7.73 -6.70
CA GLU A 281 -7.18 -6.99 -6.19
C GLU A 281 -7.60 -6.00 -5.07
N ILE A 282 -8.78 -5.40 -5.17
CA ILE A 282 -9.36 -4.58 -4.09
C ILE A 282 -9.68 -5.46 -2.87
N ILE A 283 -10.23 -6.65 -3.10
CA ILE A 283 -10.53 -7.59 -2.01
C ILE A 283 -9.25 -8.16 -1.36
N TRP A 284 -8.17 -8.39 -2.14
CA TRP A 284 -6.86 -8.78 -1.59
C TRP A 284 -6.30 -7.70 -0.66
N ARG A 285 -6.41 -6.43 -1.04
CA ARG A 285 -6.02 -5.29 -0.20
C ARG A 285 -6.76 -5.31 1.14
N GLU A 286 -8.06 -5.61 1.15
CA GLU A 286 -8.84 -5.72 2.38
C GLU A 286 -8.49 -6.97 3.19
N PHE A 287 -8.29 -8.11 2.53
CA PHE A 287 -7.89 -9.35 3.20
C PHE A 287 -6.67 -9.16 4.09
N TYR A 288 -5.64 -8.49 3.59
CA TYR A 288 -4.45 -8.20 4.39
C TYR A 288 -4.74 -7.27 5.58
N ARG A 289 -5.66 -6.32 5.46
CA ARG A 289 -6.07 -5.47 6.61
C ARG A 289 -6.88 -6.24 7.64
N HIS A 290 -7.79 -7.10 7.20
CA HIS A 290 -8.51 -8.01 8.10
C HIS A 290 -7.55 -8.92 8.87
N LEU A 291 -6.47 -9.37 8.21
CA LEU A 291 -5.42 -10.15 8.87
C LEU A 291 -4.65 -9.34 9.91
N LEU A 292 -4.28 -8.08 9.64
CA LEU A 292 -3.59 -7.24 10.63
C LEU A 292 -4.43 -7.02 11.88
N VAL A 293 -5.73 -6.82 11.73
CA VAL A 293 -6.65 -6.66 12.86
C VAL A 293 -6.78 -7.96 13.65
N ALA A 294 -6.84 -9.11 12.97
CA ALA A 294 -6.98 -10.41 13.63
C ALA A 294 -5.67 -10.92 14.24
N TYR A 295 -4.53 -10.53 13.69
CA TYR A 295 -3.19 -11.00 14.07
C TYR A 295 -2.22 -9.82 14.18
N PRO A 296 -2.33 -8.97 15.22
CA PRO A 296 -1.53 -7.75 15.37
C PRO A 296 -0.02 -8.01 15.53
N GLU A 297 0.38 -9.23 15.86
CA GLU A 297 1.77 -9.68 15.86
C GLU A 297 2.46 -9.54 14.49
N LEU A 298 1.70 -9.54 13.39
CA LEU A 298 2.23 -9.29 12.05
C LEU A 298 2.87 -7.90 11.93
N CYS A 299 2.31 -6.90 12.64
CA CYS A 299 2.88 -5.56 12.72
C CYS A 299 4.13 -5.49 13.60
N ARG A 300 4.45 -6.56 14.33
CA ARG A 300 5.58 -6.64 15.29
C ARG A 300 6.69 -7.54 14.77
N ASN A 301 6.92 -7.55 13.48
CA ASN A 301 7.96 -8.31 12.80
C ASN A 301 7.86 -9.83 12.99
N GLN A 302 6.65 -10.38 13.24
CA GLN A 302 6.46 -11.81 13.38
C GLN A 302 5.92 -12.43 12.08
N PRO A 303 6.43 -13.62 11.68
CA PRO A 303 5.83 -14.35 10.59
C PRO A 303 4.48 -14.95 11.05
N PHE A 304 3.54 -15.07 10.14
CA PHE A 304 2.28 -15.76 10.43
C PHE A 304 2.52 -17.25 10.77
N GLN A 305 3.40 -17.91 10.02
CA GLN A 305 3.84 -19.28 10.25
C GLN A 305 5.02 -19.30 11.24
N GLN A 306 4.77 -19.37 12.54
CA GLN A 306 5.78 -19.22 13.60
C GLN A 306 6.97 -20.20 13.48
N TRP A 307 6.76 -21.41 12.94
CA TRP A 307 7.85 -22.36 12.71
C TRP A 307 8.92 -21.83 11.75
N THR A 308 8.58 -20.86 10.90
CA THR A 308 9.53 -20.25 9.95
C THR A 308 10.57 -19.37 10.62
N ASN A 309 10.39 -19.00 11.89
CA ASN A 309 11.43 -18.35 12.69
C ASN A 309 12.69 -19.23 12.86
N LYS A 310 12.55 -20.56 12.63
CA LYS A 310 13.67 -21.51 12.70
C LYS A 310 14.43 -21.66 11.38
N VAL A 311 14.02 -21.00 10.32
CA VAL A 311 14.73 -21.03 9.03
C VAL A 311 16.08 -20.34 9.18
N HIS A 312 17.15 -21.05 8.83
CA HIS A 312 18.48 -20.48 8.77
C HIS A 312 18.66 -19.63 7.51
N TRP A 313 18.48 -18.32 7.67
CA TRP A 313 18.69 -17.35 6.61
C TRP A 313 20.17 -17.00 6.48
N GLN A 314 20.61 -16.68 5.26
CA GLN A 314 21.96 -16.19 5.02
C GLN A 314 22.10 -14.70 5.37
N SER A 315 23.26 -14.35 5.93
CA SER A 315 23.65 -12.96 6.18
C SER A 315 24.74 -12.55 5.19
N SER A 316 24.33 -12.12 3.99
CA SER A 316 25.24 -11.60 2.98
C SER A 316 24.85 -10.20 2.57
N SER A 317 25.61 -9.21 3.02
CA SER A 317 25.42 -7.81 2.61
C SER A 317 25.70 -7.61 1.12
N GLU A 318 26.65 -8.34 0.54
CA GLU A 318 27.01 -8.26 -0.88
C GLU A 318 25.86 -8.73 -1.79
N LEU A 319 25.26 -9.88 -1.47
CA LEU A 319 24.12 -10.41 -2.20
C LEU A 319 22.87 -9.51 -2.06
N LEU A 320 22.63 -8.98 -0.86
CA LEU A 320 21.53 -8.04 -0.62
C LEU A 320 21.73 -6.77 -1.44
N VAL A 321 22.92 -6.17 -1.43
CA VAL A 321 23.24 -4.97 -2.21
C VAL A 321 23.13 -5.25 -3.72
N ALA A 322 23.62 -6.38 -4.21
CA ALA A 322 23.49 -6.77 -5.61
C ALA A 322 22.01 -6.83 -6.03
N TRP A 323 21.15 -7.42 -5.21
CA TRP A 323 19.70 -7.46 -5.43
C TRP A 323 19.08 -6.06 -5.41
N GLN A 324 19.39 -5.24 -4.40
CA GLN A 324 18.89 -3.86 -4.28
C GLN A 324 19.29 -2.98 -5.47
N GLN A 325 20.46 -3.21 -6.05
CA GLN A 325 20.98 -2.43 -7.19
C GLN A 325 20.54 -2.97 -8.56
N GLY A 326 19.87 -4.13 -8.62
CA GLY A 326 19.53 -4.79 -9.88
C GLY A 326 20.79 -5.24 -10.63
N MET A 327 21.67 -5.97 -9.94
CA MET A 327 22.96 -6.46 -10.41
C MET A 327 23.15 -7.95 -10.08
N THR A 328 22.08 -8.73 -10.15
CA THR A 328 22.07 -10.15 -9.79
C THR A 328 22.53 -11.06 -10.94
N GLY A 329 22.53 -10.55 -12.17
CA GLY A 329 22.76 -11.34 -13.39
C GLY A 329 21.53 -12.13 -13.85
N PHE A 330 20.35 -11.87 -13.26
CA PHE A 330 19.04 -12.38 -13.68
C PHE A 330 18.20 -11.23 -14.25
N PRO A 331 18.11 -11.08 -15.58
CA PRO A 331 17.60 -9.87 -16.22
C PRO A 331 16.21 -9.41 -15.76
N ILE A 332 15.27 -10.33 -15.55
CA ILE A 332 13.92 -9.97 -15.11
C ILE A 332 13.91 -9.40 -13.67
N VAL A 333 14.77 -9.92 -12.79
CA VAL A 333 14.96 -9.45 -11.42
C VAL A 333 15.60 -8.06 -11.45
N ASP A 334 16.69 -7.92 -12.21
CA ASP A 334 17.46 -6.69 -12.27
C ASP A 334 16.66 -5.54 -12.91
N ALA A 335 15.93 -5.82 -13.97
CA ALA A 335 15.03 -4.85 -14.62
C ALA A 335 13.95 -4.36 -13.63
N ALA A 336 13.36 -5.27 -12.86
CA ALA A 336 12.35 -4.95 -11.86
C ALA A 336 12.91 -4.07 -10.74
N MET A 337 14.08 -4.39 -10.21
CA MET A 337 14.72 -3.61 -9.14
C MET A 337 15.13 -2.22 -9.62
N ARG A 338 15.58 -2.07 -10.88
CA ARG A 338 15.89 -0.76 -11.46
C ARG A 338 14.63 0.05 -11.75
N GLN A 339 13.53 -0.58 -12.16
CA GLN A 339 12.22 0.09 -12.25
C GLN A 339 11.81 0.67 -10.90
N LEU A 340 11.85 -0.14 -9.84
CA LEU A 340 11.53 0.30 -8.48
C LEU A 340 12.37 1.51 -8.06
N LYS A 341 13.69 1.40 -8.17
CA LYS A 341 14.62 2.46 -7.76
C LYS A 341 14.40 3.76 -8.53
N LYS A 342 14.05 3.70 -9.82
CA LYS A 342 13.86 4.90 -10.65
C LYS A 342 12.49 5.53 -10.55
N THR A 343 11.45 4.73 -10.29
CA THR A 343 10.06 5.20 -10.39
C THR A 343 9.30 5.17 -9.07
N GLY A 344 9.86 4.52 -8.05
CA GLY A 344 9.15 4.23 -6.80
C GLY A 344 8.03 3.19 -6.96
N TRP A 345 7.92 2.53 -8.12
CA TRP A 345 6.84 1.58 -8.37
C TRP A 345 7.36 0.32 -9.08
N MET A 346 6.74 -0.80 -8.79
CA MET A 346 7.05 -2.08 -9.43
C MET A 346 5.76 -2.82 -9.76
N HIS A 347 5.68 -3.39 -10.96
CA HIS A 347 4.58 -4.24 -11.40
C HIS A 347 4.39 -5.46 -10.45
N ASN A 348 3.14 -5.84 -10.12
CA ASN A 348 2.86 -6.88 -9.12
C ASN A 348 3.56 -8.22 -9.40
N ARG A 349 3.53 -8.70 -10.65
CA ARG A 349 4.21 -9.95 -11.03
C ARG A 349 5.71 -9.90 -10.70
N LEU A 350 6.33 -8.74 -10.89
CA LEU A 350 7.74 -8.55 -10.62
C LEU A 350 8.05 -8.48 -9.12
N ARG A 351 7.14 -7.93 -8.29
CA ARG A 351 7.28 -7.99 -6.83
C ARG A 351 7.35 -9.44 -6.34
N MET A 352 6.50 -10.30 -6.88
CA MET A 352 6.52 -11.73 -6.55
C MET A 352 7.83 -12.42 -6.97
N ILE A 353 8.33 -12.11 -8.16
CA ILE A 353 9.57 -12.70 -8.71
C ILE A 353 10.78 -12.24 -7.89
N THR A 354 10.90 -10.94 -7.64
CA THR A 354 12.04 -10.36 -6.92
C THR A 354 12.05 -10.76 -5.43
N ALA A 355 10.88 -10.87 -4.79
CA ALA A 355 10.76 -11.33 -3.42
C ALA A 355 11.09 -12.84 -3.30
N SER A 356 10.59 -13.67 -4.24
CA SER A 356 10.97 -15.07 -4.31
C SER A 356 12.48 -15.25 -4.52
N PHE A 357 13.09 -14.45 -5.39
CA PHE A 357 14.53 -14.50 -5.63
C PHE A 357 15.33 -14.19 -4.36
N LEU A 358 15.00 -13.09 -3.66
CA LEU A 358 15.69 -12.75 -2.42
C LEU A 358 15.59 -13.87 -1.37
N THR A 359 14.38 -14.40 -1.17
CA THR A 359 14.10 -15.32 -0.07
C THR A 359 14.44 -16.77 -0.37
N LYS A 360 14.48 -17.16 -1.64
CA LYS A 360 14.69 -18.57 -2.06
C LYS A 360 16.01 -18.77 -2.79
N ASP A 361 16.40 -17.86 -3.67
CA ASP A 361 17.67 -18.00 -4.40
C ASP A 361 18.85 -17.44 -3.60
N LEU A 362 18.66 -16.30 -2.90
CA LEU A 362 19.68 -15.73 -2.04
C LEU A 362 19.56 -16.20 -0.58
N LEU A 363 18.44 -16.84 -0.21
CA LEU A 363 18.11 -17.28 1.16
C LEU A 363 18.31 -16.16 2.22
N ILE A 364 18.04 -14.90 1.82
CA ILE A 364 18.10 -13.73 2.70
C ILE A 364 16.74 -13.53 3.38
N HIS A 365 16.76 -13.10 4.64
CA HIS A 365 15.56 -12.90 5.45
C HIS A 365 14.59 -11.94 4.77
N TRP A 366 13.32 -12.33 4.68
CA TRP A 366 12.28 -11.60 3.95
C TRP A 366 12.08 -10.16 4.45
N GLN A 367 12.28 -9.89 5.73
CA GLN A 367 12.14 -8.53 6.30
C GLN A 367 13.16 -7.54 5.73
N ALA A 368 14.36 -7.99 5.34
CA ALA A 368 15.31 -7.10 4.68
C ALA A 368 14.77 -6.58 3.34
N GLY A 369 14.06 -7.43 2.61
CA GLY A 369 13.39 -7.04 1.37
C GLY A 369 12.14 -6.20 1.60
N GLU A 370 11.32 -6.57 2.60
CA GLU A 370 10.12 -5.83 2.99
C GLU A 370 10.44 -4.37 3.35
N GLN A 371 11.42 -4.16 4.22
CA GLN A 371 11.89 -2.83 4.63
C GLN A 371 12.47 -2.04 3.45
N TRP A 372 13.27 -2.72 2.59
CA TRP A 372 13.76 -2.09 1.39
C TRP A 372 12.64 -1.64 0.46
N PHE A 373 11.63 -2.47 0.24
CA PHE A 373 10.46 -2.10 -0.57
C PHE A 373 9.73 -0.90 0.03
N MET A 374 9.43 -0.91 1.33
CA MET A 374 8.81 0.25 2.00
C MET A 374 9.62 1.53 1.79
N SER A 375 10.95 1.46 1.82
CA SER A 375 11.82 2.63 1.63
C SER A 375 11.90 3.14 0.19
N GLN A 376 11.35 2.40 -0.79
CA GLN A 376 11.38 2.77 -2.21
C GLN A 376 9.99 3.01 -2.80
N LEU A 377 8.94 2.37 -2.25
CA LEU A 377 7.63 2.33 -2.87
C LEU A 377 6.83 3.63 -2.69
N VAL A 378 6.38 4.20 -3.80
CA VAL A 378 5.41 5.31 -3.82
C VAL A 378 4.03 4.87 -3.31
N ASP A 379 3.73 3.59 -3.44
CA ASP A 379 2.52 2.94 -2.96
C ASP A 379 2.77 2.10 -1.69
N GLY A 380 3.76 2.48 -0.89
CA GLY A 380 4.08 1.82 0.37
C GLY A 380 2.84 1.73 1.27
N ASP A 381 2.42 0.49 1.55
CA ASP A 381 1.27 0.14 2.39
C ASP A 381 1.66 -1.10 3.19
N PHE A 382 1.71 -0.97 4.52
CA PHE A 382 2.25 -2.03 5.37
C PHE A 382 1.51 -3.35 5.20
N ALA A 383 0.17 -3.32 5.21
CA ALA A 383 -0.65 -4.54 5.11
C ALA A 383 -0.36 -5.32 3.82
N SER A 384 -0.36 -4.62 2.68
CA SER A 384 -0.12 -5.24 1.36
C SER A 384 1.34 -5.66 1.18
N ASN A 385 2.29 -4.86 1.66
CA ASN A 385 3.72 -5.17 1.55
C ASN A 385 4.10 -6.36 2.43
N ASN A 386 3.73 -6.35 3.72
CA ASN A 386 3.97 -7.43 4.66
C ASN A 386 3.32 -8.75 4.17
N GLY A 387 2.03 -8.68 3.80
CA GLY A 387 1.31 -9.85 3.28
C GLY A 387 1.94 -10.42 2.01
N GLY A 388 2.31 -9.59 1.05
CA GLY A 388 2.96 -9.99 -0.19
C GLY A 388 4.34 -10.60 0.03
N TRP A 389 5.17 -10.01 0.91
CA TRP A 389 6.48 -10.56 1.27
C TRP A 389 6.37 -11.90 1.99
N GLN A 390 5.49 -12.02 2.96
CA GLN A 390 5.26 -13.29 3.66
C GLN A 390 4.68 -14.36 2.74
N TRP A 391 3.83 -13.97 1.77
CA TRP A 391 3.34 -14.90 0.75
C TRP A 391 4.48 -15.47 -0.09
N ALA A 392 5.37 -14.63 -0.61
CA ALA A 392 6.52 -15.03 -1.44
C ALA A 392 7.56 -15.85 -0.65
N ALA A 393 7.80 -15.45 0.61
CA ALA A 393 8.74 -16.11 1.52
C ALA A 393 8.26 -17.45 2.07
N SER A 394 6.98 -17.81 1.89
CA SER A 394 6.35 -19.00 2.50
C SER A 394 6.25 -18.93 4.04
N THR A 395 6.18 -17.72 4.59
CA THR A 395 6.07 -17.45 6.04
C THR A 395 4.68 -16.96 6.43
N GLY A 396 3.85 -16.62 5.44
CA GLY A 396 2.54 -15.99 5.61
C GLY A 396 1.37 -16.96 5.66
N THR A 397 0.19 -16.35 5.67
CA THR A 397 -1.08 -17.02 5.45
C THR A 397 -1.32 -17.20 3.95
N ASP A 398 -2.02 -18.26 3.56
CA ASP A 398 -2.28 -18.59 2.13
C ASP A 398 -1.01 -18.52 1.25
N ALA A 399 0.16 -18.72 1.87
CA ALA A 399 1.45 -18.48 1.25
C ALA A 399 1.82 -19.54 0.22
N GLN A 400 2.71 -19.19 -0.68
CA GLN A 400 3.35 -20.14 -1.60
C GLN A 400 3.97 -21.32 -0.80
N PRO A 401 3.73 -22.57 -1.19
CA PRO A 401 4.43 -23.69 -0.59
C PRO A 401 5.95 -23.53 -0.74
N TYR A 402 6.71 -23.77 0.33
CA TYR A 402 8.15 -23.50 0.36
C TYR A 402 8.96 -24.26 -0.72
N PHE A 403 8.45 -25.38 -1.21
CA PHE A 403 9.07 -26.17 -2.27
C PHE A 403 8.79 -25.61 -3.69
N ARG A 404 7.84 -24.67 -3.84
CA ARG A 404 7.60 -23.93 -5.09
C ARG A 404 8.52 -22.71 -5.14
N VAL A 405 9.69 -22.88 -5.74
CA VAL A 405 10.66 -21.82 -5.97
C VAL A 405 10.52 -21.33 -7.41
N PHE A 406 10.31 -20.03 -7.60
CA PHE A 406 10.25 -19.45 -8.93
C PHE A 406 11.65 -19.53 -9.59
N ASN A 407 11.70 -20.05 -10.82
CA ASN A 407 12.90 -19.92 -11.64
C ASN A 407 12.85 -18.57 -12.35
N PRO A 408 13.74 -17.60 -12.04
CA PRO A 408 13.65 -16.25 -12.59
C PRO A 408 13.79 -16.23 -14.11
N THR A 409 14.61 -17.12 -14.71
CA THR A 409 14.72 -17.25 -16.16
C THR A 409 13.39 -17.67 -16.79
N THR A 410 12.77 -18.74 -16.29
CA THR A 410 11.47 -19.22 -16.79
C THR A 410 10.34 -18.20 -16.55
N GLN A 411 10.40 -17.43 -15.44
CA GLN A 411 9.45 -16.34 -15.23
C GLN A 411 9.63 -15.23 -16.27
N GLY A 412 10.88 -14.88 -16.60
CA GLY A 412 11.19 -13.92 -17.66
C GLY A 412 10.68 -14.39 -19.02
N GLU A 413 10.99 -15.63 -19.41
CA GLU A 413 10.51 -16.24 -20.65
C GLU A 413 8.99 -16.25 -20.78
N ARG A 414 8.28 -16.44 -19.65
CA ARG A 414 6.81 -16.48 -19.62
C ARG A 414 6.16 -15.10 -19.71
N PHE A 415 6.66 -14.11 -18.94
CA PHE A 415 5.98 -12.83 -18.74
C PHE A 415 6.60 -11.67 -19.53
N ASP A 416 7.78 -11.87 -20.10
CA ASP A 416 8.45 -10.91 -20.99
C ASP A 416 9.19 -11.67 -22.11
N PRO A 417 8.48 -12.49 -22.93
CA PRO A 417 9.10 -13.48 -23.84
C PRO A 417 10.08 -12.86 -24.84
N LYS A 418 9.87 -11.62 -25.24
CA LYS A 418 10.76 -10.89 -26.16
C LYS A 418 11.77 -10.00 -25.43
N GLY A 419 11.73 -9.93 -24.10
CA GLY A 419 12.59 -9.06 -23.31
C GLY A 419 12.31 -7.56 -23.50
N GLU A 420 11.09 -7.18 -23.81
CA GLU A 420 10.71 -5.77 -24.02
C GLU A 420 10.83 -4.98 -22.73
N PHE A 421 10.32 -5.53 -21.62
CA PHE A 421 10.48 -4.95 -20.28
C PHE A 421 11.96 -4.94 -19.86
N ILE A 422 12.67 -6.04 -20.05
CA ILE A 422 14.09 -6.15 -19.73
C ILE A 422 14.89 -5.05 -20.46
N ARG A 423 14.72 -4.89 -21.76
CA ARG A 423 15.45 -3.86 -22.55
C ARG A 423 15.11 -2.43 -22.16
N THR A 424 13.90 -2.19 -21.68
CA THR A 424 13.48 -0.87 -21.19
C THR A 424 14.29 -0.45 -19.96
N TRP A 425 14.63 -1.39 -19.08
CA TRP A 425 15.29 -1.10 -17.81
C TRP A 425 16.76 -1.48 -17.76
N LEU A 426 17.22 -2.36 -18.65
CA LEU A 426 18.61 -2.79 -18.78
C LEU A 426 19.13 -2.42 -20.17
N TYR A 427 19.48 -1.16 -20.32
CA TYR A 427 19.92 -0.62 -21.61
C TYR A 427 21.14 -1.35 -22.17
N GLU A 428 22.04 -1.85 -21.32
CA GLU A 428 23.19 -2.65 -21.70
C GLU A 428 22.84 -3.98 -22.38
N LEU A 429 21.59 -4.44 -22.29
CA LEU A 429 21.10 -5.66 -22.95
C LEU A 429 20.30 -5.40 -24.24
N LYS A 430 20.24 -4.15 -24.72
CA LYS A 430 19.42 -3.75 -25.88
C LYS A 430 19.73 -4.54 -27.16
N ASP A 431 21.00 -4.88 -27.37
CA ASP A 431 21.49 -5.57 -28.58
C ASP A 431 21.61 -7.08 -28.41
N VAL A 432 21.26 -7.61 -27.24
CA VAL A 432 21.24 -9.04 -26.98
C VAL A 432 20.11 -9.71 -27.78
N PRO A 433 20.34 -10.75 -28.56
CA PRO A 433 19.27 -11.45 -29.29
C PRO A 433 18.22 -12.03 -28.36
N ASP A 434 16.93 -12.05 -28.77
CA ASP A 434 15.79 -12.53 -27.99
C ASP A 434 16.04 -13.90 -27.36
N LYS A 435 16.67 -14.81 -28.11
CA LYS A 435 17.02 -16.15 -27.62
C LYS A 435 17.88 -16.16 -26.35
N TYR A 436 18.66 -15.09 -26.12
CA TYR A 436 19.61 -15.01 -25.00
C TYR A 436 19.24 -13.93 -23.98
N ILE A 437 18.12 -13.17 -24.19
CA ILE A 437 17.79 -12.02 -23.37
C ILE A 437 17.58 -12.38 -21.90
N HIS A 438 17.12 -13.60 -21.60
CA HIS A 438 16.90 -14.09 -20.24
C HIS A 438 18.16 -14.73 -19.62
N GLN A 439 19.16 -15.06 -20.44
CA GLN A 439 20.44 -15.65 -20.03
C GLN A 439 21.59 -15.04 -20.87
N PRO A 440 21.86 -13.73 -20.77
CA PRO A 440 22.81 -13.04 -21.65
C PRO A 440 24.24 -13.56 -21.54
N HIS A 441 24.60 -14.17 -20.42
CA HIS A 441 25.91 -14.79 -20.22
C HIS A 441 26.16 -16.01 -21.13
N LEU A 442 25.13 -16.59 -21.77
CA LEU A 442 25.25 -17.68 -22.74
C LEU A 442 25.41 -17.19 -24.19
N TRP A 443 25.26 -15.88 -24.42
CA TRP A 443 25.48 -15.32 -25.75
C TRP A 443 26.95 -15.20 -26.06
N ALA A 444 27.34 -15.50 -27.30
CA ALA A 444 28.74 -15.43 -27.73
C ALA A 444 29.36 -14.02 -27.60
N GLY A 445 28.53 -12.98 -27.65
CA GLY A 445 28.93 -11.59 -27.43
C GLY A 445 28.94 -11.12 -25.95
N SER A 446 28.69 -12.01 -25.00
CA SER A 446 28.52 -11.68 -23.57
C SER A 446 29.75 -10.99 -22.95
N ASP A 447 30.96 -11.27 -23.42
CA ASP A 447 32.19 -10.65 -22.89
C ASP A 447 32.25 -9.12 -23.15
N SER A 448 31.49 -8.62 -24.12
CA SER A 448 31.36 -7.19 -24.40
C SER A 448 30.28 -6.48 -23.54
N LEU A 449 29.44 -7.22 -22.84
CA LEU A 449 28.36 -6.68 -22.05
C LEU A 449 28.87 -6.12 -20.73
N LYS A 450 28.41 -4.91 -20.36
CA LYS A 450 28.59 -4.35 -19.02
C LYS A 450 27.49 -4.84 -18.06
N TYR A 451 27.15 -6.11 -18.15
CA TYR A 451 26.10 -6.75 -17.34
C TYR A 451 26.71 -7.92 -16.54
N PRO A 452 26.35 -8.08 -15.26
CA PRO A 452 26.96 -9.10 -14.41
C PRO A 452 26.57 -10.52 -14.85
N LYS A 453 27.43 -11.47 -14.54
CA LYS A 453 27.08 -12.89 -14.57
C LYS A 453 26.16 -13.22 -13.40
N PRO A 454 25.35 -14.30 -13.48
CA PRO A 454 24.52 -14.73 -12.34
C PRO A 454 25.33 -14.90 -11.05
N ILE A 455 24.87 -14.26 -9.97
CA ILE A 455 25.55 -14.30 -8.66
C ILE A 455 25.30 -15.61 -7.90
N VAL A 456 24.33 -16.40 -8.33
CA VAL A 456 24.03 -17.73 -7.78
C VAL A 456 23.67 -18.70 -8.91
N ASP A 457 23.89 -20.01 -8.68
CA ASP A 457 23.30 -21.07 -9.48
C ASP A 457 21.90 -21.37 -8.95
N HIS A 458 20.86 -21.06 -9.74
CA HIS A 458 19.46 -21.24 -9.34
C HIS A 458 19.13 -22.68 -8.92
N LYS A 459 19.69 -23.69 -9.61
CA LYS A 459 19.39 -25.10 -9.31
C LYS A 459 19.93 -25.49 -7.91
N GLN A 460 21.13 -25.05 -7.59
CA GLN A 460 21.73 -25.29 -6.27
C GLN A 460 21.02 -24.47 -5.20
N ALA A 461 20.77 -23.19 -5.43
CA ALA A 461 20.07 -22.29 -4.52
C ALA A 461 18.67 -22.80 -4.15
N ARG A 462 17.90 -23.28 -5.15
CA ARG A 462 16.60 -23.92 -4.93
C ARG A 462 16.67 -25.12 -3.98
N LEU A 463 17.67 -26.00 -4.15
CA LEU A 463 17.84 -27.18 -3.28
C LEU A 463 18.21 -26.77 -1.85
N GLN A 464 19.07 -25.76 -1.70
CA GLN A 464 19.44 -25.20 -0.38
C GLN A 464 18.22 -24.59 0.34
N ALA A 465 17.41 -23.78 -0.36
CA ALA A 465 16.21 -23.20 0.20
C ALA A 465 15.23 -24.29 0.68
N ILE A 466 14.92 -25.28 -0.18
CA ILE A 466 14.02 -26.40 0.18
C ILE A 466 14.53 -27.14 1.42
N SER A 467 15.85 -27.41 1.47
CA SER A 467 16.47 -28.09 2.62
C SER A 467 16.35 -27.24 3.91
N ALA A 468 16.63 -25.93 3.84
CA ALA A 468 16.54 -25.03 5.00
C ALA A 468 15.13 -24.99 5.58
N PHE A 469 14.11 -24.84 4.72
CA PHE A 469 12.70 -24.84 5.16
C PHE A 469 12.24 -26.20 5.69
N LYS A 470 12.68 -27.29 5.07
CA LYS A 470 12.36 -28.64 5.54
C LYS A 470 12.94 -28.89 6.94
N THR A 471 14.21 -28.57 7.14
CA THR A 471 14.86 -28.68 8.46
C THR A 471 14.16 -27.86 9.52
N ALA A 472 13.83 -26.59 9.22
CA ALA A 472 13.11 -25.71 10.15
C ALA A 472 11.72 -26.26 10.53
N LYS A 473 11.05 -26.96 9.62
CA LYS A 473 9.72 -27.54 9.87
C LYS A 473 9.78 -28.82 10.71
N GLU A 474 10.90 -29.54 10.65
CA GLU A 474 11.13 -30.80 11.39
C GLU A 474 11.66 -30.55 12.82
N MET A 475 12.12 -29.34 13.12
CA MET A 475 12.54 -28.87 14.46
C MET A 475 11.36 -28.42 15.31
#